data_a89b7fa32883d3862a8b7af2fe672e3b
#
_entry.id   a89b7fa32883d3862a8b7af2fe672e3b
#
_cell.length_a   1.000
_cell.length_b   1.000
_cell.length_c   1.000
_cell.angle_alpha   90.00
_cell.angle_beta   90.00
_cell.angle_gamma   90.00
#
_symmetry.space_group_name_H-M   'P 1'
#
loop_
_entity.id
_entity.type
_entity.pdbx_description
1 polymer ?
#
loop_
_entity_poly.entity_id
_entity_poly.type
_entity_poly.pdbx_seq_one_letter_code
_entity_poly.pdbx_strand_id
1 'polypeptide(L)'
;MVECGSETFNNRCPILDMMKIEQSEPEKKSTAVLTREYIDSHPSIRDCISKDLVNYSSLARRIMKELGLTHEEAILAACRRYAMKLSKSDFEGQIISVFRESTLEVKSKICIVIAKNDWIVLRNLEEVVKKILAEKSALQIIQSSNAITVMSEDKHLPTIQKAIGDSYIVRIREELAEITLKSPTKIEDIPGSFAYISGILAENGINLVEAVSCYTDTIFVVEKDVVMHAFKILSSIIEGENQPAPTRRAGE
;
A
#
# COMPACT_ATOMS: atom_id res chain seq x y z
N MET A 1 -30.63 -30.80 72.51
CA MET A 1 -31.61 -30.30 71.56
C MET A 1 -31.23 -28.87 71.27
N VAL A 2 -30.59 -28.61 70.19
CA VAL A 2 -30.30 -27.26 69.68
C VAL A 2 -30.74 -27.26 68.23
N GLU A 3 -31.74 -26.49 67.91
CA GLU A 3 -32.29 -26.34 66.57
C GLU A 3 -31.30 -25.56 65.70
N CYS A 4 -31.00 -26.10 64.53
CA CYS A 4 -30.16 -25.46 63.55
C CYS A 4 -31.08 -24.80 62.51
N GLY A 5 -31.10 -23.47 62.53
CA GLY A 5 -31.87 -22.66 61.56
C GLY A 5 -31.25 -22.75 60.15
N SER A 6 -32.13 -23.02 59.19
CA SER A 6 -31.79 -23.05 57.75
C SER A 6 -31.77 -21.63 57.21
N GLU A 7 -30.60 -21.02 57.03
CA GLU A 7 -30.45 -19.80 56.21
C GLU A 7 -30.26 -20.21 54.77
N THR A 8 -31.21 -19.88 53.94
CA THR A 8 -31.15 -19.98 52.47
C THR A 8 -30.25 -18.87 51.90
N PHE A 9 -29.01 -19.23 51.56
CA PHE A 9 -28.10 -18.35 50.82
C PHE A 9 -28.62 -18.16 49.38
N ASN A 10 -29.11 -16.97 49.11
CA ASN A 10 -29.53 -16.54 47.78
C ASN A 10 -28.28 -16.12 46.99
N ASN A 11 -27.55 -17.10 46.38
CA ASN A 11 -26.38 -16.87 45.54
C ASN A 11 -26.81 -16.32 44.17
N ARG A 12 -27.13 -15.04 44.08
CA ARG A 12 -27.08 -14.31 42.81
C ARG A 12 -25.64 -13.83 42.59
N CYS A 13 -24.98 -14.44 41.61
CA CYS A 13 -23.64 -14.05 41.20
C CYS A 13 -23.66 -12.63 40.59
N PRO A 14 -22.97 -11.63 41.17
CA PRO A 14 -22.99 -10.25 40.65
C PRO A 14 -22.39 -10.08 39.22
N ILE A 15 -21.74 -11.12 38.71
CA ILE A 15 -21.09 -11.09 37.38
C ILE A 15 -22.12 -11.23 36.24
N LEU A 16 -23.30 -11.82 36.50
CA LEU A 16 -24.31 -11.99 35.45
C LEU A 16 -25.09 -10.70 35.12
N ASP A 17 -25.10 -9.71 36.03
CA ASP A 17 -25.75 -8.42 35.78
C ASP A 17 -24.83 -7.43 35.01
N MET A 18 -23.54 -7.68 34.92
CA MET A 18 -22.61 -6.86 34.11
C MET A 18 -22.51 -7.27 32.64
N MET A 19 -23.11 -8.37 32.22
CA MET A 19 -23.10 -8.82 30.82
C MET A 19 -24.42 -8.53 30.08
N LYS A 20 -25.23 -7.62 30.55
CA LYS A 20 -26.20 -6.94 29.66
C LYS A 20 -25.47 -5.85 28.89
N ILE A 21 -24.56 -6.28 27.95
CA ILE A 21 -24.23 -5.46 26.80
C ILE A 21 -25.58 -5.25 26.10
N GLU A 22 -26.08 -4.02 26.15
CA GLU A 22 -27.19 -3.58 25.33
C GLU A 22 -26.84 -3.95 23.90
N GLN A 23 -27.50 -4.96 23.39
CA GLN A 23 -27.59 -5.19 21.95
C GLN A 23 -28.47 -4.05 21.43
N SER A 24 -27.83 -2.87 21.23
CA SER A 24 -28.39 -1.83 20.40
C SER A 24 -28.57 -2.45 19.02
N GLU A 25 -29.81 -2.59 18.57
CA GLU A 25 -30.10 -2.93 17.18
C GLU A 25 -29.23 -2.02 16.31
N PRO A 26 -28.58 -2.55 15.24
CA PRO A 26 -27.73 -1.74 14.40
C PRO A 26 -28.59 -0.60 13.84
N GLU A 27 -28.30 0.61 14.27
CA GLU A 27 -28.99 1.83 13.84
C GLU A 27 -29.02 1.84 12.31
N LYS A 28 -30.21 1.82 11.72
CA LYS A 28 -30.39 1.66 10.26
C LYS A 28 -29.75 2.86 9.58
N LYS A 29 -28.52 2.71 9.10
CA LYS A 29 -27.74 3.79 8.48
C LYS A 29 -28.57 4.45 7.38
N SER A 30 -28.57 5.77 7.34
CA SER A 30 -29.28 6.51 6.28
C SER A 30 -28.64 6.25 4.91
N THR A 31 -29.44 6.35 3.83
CA THR A 31 -28.96 6.24 2.45
C THR A 31 -27.76 7.15 2.18
N ALA A 32 -27.72 8.33 2.77
CA ALA A 32 -26.60 9.26 2.60
C ALA A 32 -25.30 8.76 3.27
N VAL A 33 -25.39 8.09 4.42
CA VAL A 33 -24.24 7.49 5.11
C VAL A 33 -23.72 6.30 4.29
N LEU A 34 -24.61 5.41 3.88
CA LEU A 34 -24.24 4.24 3.06
C LEU A 34 -23.59 4.66 1.73
N THR A 35 -24.14 5.69 1.07
CA THR A 35 -23.55 6.22 -0.17
C THR A 35 -22.14 6.76 0.06
N ARG A 36 -21.90 7.47 1.16
CA ARG A 36 -20.58 7.99 1.51
C ARG A 36 -19.60 6.87 1.77
N GLU A 37 -19.97 5.92 2.63
CA GLU A 37 -19.13 4.75 2.96
C GLU A 37 -18.76 3.96 1.69
N TYR A 38 -19.73 3.83 0.78
CA TYR A 38 -19.47 3.19 -0.52
C TYR A 38 -18.42 3.93 -1.34
N ILE A 39 -18.54 5.25 -1.48
CA ILE A 39 -17.58 6.06 -2.25
C ILE A 39 -16.21 6.04 -1.55
N ASP A 40 -16.15 6.16 -0.23
CA ASP A 40 -14.91 6.15 0.55
C ASP A 40 -14.18 4.80 0.45
N SER A 41 -14.92 3.69 0.30
CA SER A 41 -14.35 2.34 0.11
C SER A 41 -13.90 2.05 -1.33
N HIS A 42 -14.18 2.96 -2.28
CA HIS A 42 -13.82 2.82 -3.70
C HIS A 42 -12.93 3.98 -4.17
N PRO A 43 -11.60 3.92 -3.94
CA PRO A 43 -10.68 5.02 -4.27
C PRO A 43 -10.77 5.52 -5.72
N SER A 44 -10.96 4.61 -6.69
CA SER A 44 -11.12 4.96 -8.11
C SER A 44 -12.38 5.80 -8.38
N ILE A 45 -13.49 5.50 -7.72
CA ILE A 45 -14.71 6.30 -7.83
C ILE A 45 -14.50 7.68 -7.22
N ARG A 46 -13.86 7.74 -6.07
CA ARG A 46 -13.53 8.99 -5.40
C ARG A 46 -12.63 9.87 -6.25
N ASP A 47 -11.61 9.30 -6.89
CA ASP A 47 -10.72 9.99 -7.82
C ASP A 47 -11.48 10.54 -9.02
N CYS A 48 -12.29 9.72 -9.69
CA CYS A 48 -13.14 10.17 -10.78
C CYS A 48 -14.10 11.31 -10.38
N ILE A 49 -14.66 11.28 -9.16
CA ILE A 49 -15.48 12.36 -8.61
C ILE A 49 -14.66 13.64 -8.46
N SER A 50 -13.45 13.56 -7.92
CA SER A 50 -12.57 14.72 -7.72
C SER A 50 -12.18 15.42 -9.02
N LYS A 51 -12.09 14.65 -10.11
CA LYS A 51 -11.75 15.10 -11.46
C LYS A 51 -12.98 15.47 -12.33
N ASP A 52 -14.19 15.45 -11.75
CA ASP A 52 -15.46 15.69 -12.45
C ASP A 52 -15.70 14.74 -13.65
N LEU A 53 -15.19 13.50 -13.57
CA LEU A 53 -15.29 12.48 -14.63
C LEU A 53 -16.47 11.51 -14.44
N VAL A 54 -17.36 11.75 -13.47
CA VAL A 54 -18.41 10.81 -13.09
C VAL A 54 -19.77 11.20 -13.65
N ASN A 55 -20.45 10.23 -14.28
CA ASN A 55 -21.89 10.32 -14.48
C ASN A 55 -22.61 9.90 -13.19
N TYR A 56 -23.08 10.89 -12.43
CA TYR A 56 -23.71 10.67 -11.12
C TYR A 56 -24.96 9.79 -11.17
N SER A 57 -25.75 9.83 -12.26
CA SER A 57 -26.93 8.95 -12.39
C SER A 57 -26.51 7.49 -12.59
N SER A 58 -25.47 7.24 -13.35
CA SER A 58 -24.91 5.89 -13.51
C SER A 58 -24.30 5.36 -12.21
N LEU A 59 -23.58 6.23 -11.48
CA LEU A 59 -23.03 5.89 -10.16
C LEU A 59 -24.14 5.58 -9.15
N ALA A 60 -25.21 6.38 -9.11
CA ALA A 60 -26.34 6.17 -8.20
C ALA A 60 -27.01 4.82 -8.46
N ARG A 61 -27.26 4.45 -9.72
CA ARG A 61 -27.81 3.14 -10.08
C ARG A 61 -26.90 1.97 -9.69
N ARG A 62 -25.60 2.14 -9.84
CA ARG A 62 -24.61 1.15 -9.42
C ARG A 62 -24.66 0.94 -7.91
N ILE A 63 -24.59 2.02 -7.13
CA ILE A 63 -24.67 1.98 -5.65
C ILE A 63 -25.99 1.36 -5.20
N MET A 64 -27.11 1.76 -5.82
CA MET A 64 -28.43 1.20 -5.56
C MET A 64 -28.46 -0.32 -5.71
N LYS A 65 -27.90 -0.82 -6.82
CA LYS A 65 -27.85 -2.25 -7.12
C LYS A 65 -26.94 -3.01 -6.14
N GLU A 66 -25.75 -2.49 -5.87
CA GLU A 66 -24.75 -3.19 -5.04
C GLU A 66 -25.12 -3.19 -3.56
N LEU A 67 -25.78 -2.13 -3.06
CA LEU A 67 -26.22 -2.03 -1.66
C LEU A 67 -27.68 -2.46 -1.44
N GLY A 68 -28.41 -2.87 -2.49
CA GLY A 68 -29.81 -3.25 -2.38
C GLY A 68 -30.74 -2.12 -1.95
N LEU A 69 -30.42 -0.86 -2.28
CA LEU A 69 -31.20 0.32 -1.94
C LEU A 69 -32.29 0.57 -2.98
N THR A 70 -33.38 1.28 -2.59
CA THR A 70 -34.57 1.48 -3.44
C THR A 70 -34.77 2.91 -3.93
N HIS A 71 -34.03 3.89 -3.40
CA HIS A 71 -34.26 5.32 -3.67
C HIS A 71 -33.11 5.94 -4.46
N GLU A 72 -33.14 5.82 -5.81
CA GLU A 72 -32.11 6.33 -6.71
C GLU A 72 -31.86 7.85 -6.51
N GLU A 73 -32.91 8.64 -6.38
CA GLU A 73 -32.81 10.10 -6.22
C GLU A 73 -32.08 10.51 -4.93
N ALA A 74 -32.32 9.79 -3.82
CA ALA A 74 -31.64 10.05 -2.56
C ALA A 74 -30.13 9.73 -2.65
N ILE A 75 -29.77 8.66 -3.35
CA ILE A 75 -28.38 8.28 -3.62
C ILE A 75 -27.73 9.31 -4.52
N LEU A 76 -28.40 9.73 -5.61
CA LEU A 76 -27.92 10.74 -6.54
C LEU A 76 -27.62 12.07 -5.81
N ALA A 77 -28.56 12.51 -4.97
CA ALA A 77 -28.37 13.71 -4.14
C ALA A 77 -27.21 13.56 -3.15
N ALA A 78 -27.00 12.36 -2.59
CA ALA A 78 -25.88 12.07 -1.69
C ALA A 78 -24.54 12.12 -2.45
N CYS A 79 -24.45 11.54 -3.66
CA CYS A 79 -23.26 11.61 -4.52
C CYS A 79 -22.88 13.07 -4.85
N ARG A 80 -23.84 13.89 -5.24
CA ARG A 80 -23.59 15.30 -5.54
C ARG A 80 -23.11 16.08 -4.32
N ARG A 81 -23.73 15.85 -3.14
CA ARG A 81 -23.28 16.47 -1.89
C ARG A 81 -21.89 16.02 -1.48
N TYR A 82 -21.55 14.75 -1.74
CA TYR A 82 -20.20 14.23 -1.52
C TYR A 82 -19.19 14.99 -2.38
N ALA A 83 -19.45 15.12 -3.68
CA ALA A 83 -18.59 15.84 -4.61
C ALA A 83 -18.34 17.30 -4.21
N MET A 84 -19.40 17.99 -3.74
CA MET A 84 -19.28 19.39 -3.26
C MET A 84 -18.42 19.53 -2.01
N LYS A 85 -18.35 18.49 -1.17
CA LYS A 85 -17.56 18.47 0.07
C LYS A 85 -16.15 17.91 -0.15
N LEU A 86 -15.91 17.23 -1.27
CA LEU A 86 -14.62 16.67 -1.57
C LEU A 86 -13.63 17.81 -1.80
N SER A 87 -12.63 17.92 -0.93
CA SER A 87 -11.53 18.85 -1.12
C SER A 87 -10.78 18.45 -2.40
N LYS A 88 -10.65 19.38 -3.34
CA LYS A 88 -9.77 19.22 -4.50
C LYS A 88 -8.34 19.39 -4.00
N SER A 89 -7.74 18.33 -3.48
CA SER A 89 -6.32 18.32 -3.16
C SER A 89 -5.55 18.02 -4.45
N ASP A 90 -4.68 18.92 -4.85
CA ASP A 90 -3.77 18.74 -6.00
C ASP A 90 -2.56 17.85 -5.61
N PHE A 91 -2.84 16.71 -4.98
CA PHE A 91 -1.76 15.76 -4.64
C PHE A 91 -1.11 15.18 -5.90
N GLU A 92 -1.88 14.94 -6.96
CA GLU A 92 -1.34 14.41 -8.21
C GLU A 92 -0.33 15.37 -8.84
N GLY A 93 -0.65 16.67 -8.90
CA GLY A 93 0.29 17.68 -9.41
C GLY A 93 1.55 17.77 -8.54
N GLN A 94 1.43 17.68 -7.22
CA GLN A 94 2.58 17.65 -6.30
C GLN A 94 3.43 16.41 -6.50
N ILE A 95 2.83 15.22 -6.62
CA ILE A 95 3.51 13.95 -6.88
C ILE A 95 4.30 14.04 -8.19
N ILE A 96 3.64 14.47 -9.29
CA ILE A 96 4.29 14.61 -10.59
C ILE A 96 5.44 15.61 -10.53
N SER A 97 5.25 16.74 -9.83
CA SER A 97 6.32 17.74 -9.66
C SER A 97 7.56 17.16 -8.99
N VAL A 98 7.39 16.33 -7.95
CA VAL A 98 8.51 15.69 -7.26
C VAL A 98 9.17 14.63 -8.14
N PHE A 99 8.38 13.84 -8.87
CA PHE A 99 8.95 12.83 -9.74
C PHE A 99 9.76 13.42 -10.91
N ARG A 100 9.40 14.60 -11.41
CA ARG A 100 10.20 15.32 -12.42
C ARG A 100 11.58 15.75 -11.92
N GLU A 101 11.76 15.88 -10.62
CA GLU A 101 13.05 16.18 -10.00
C GLU A 101 13.79 14.91 -9.56
N SER A 102 13.18 13.74 -9.75
CA SER A 102 13.74 12.45 -9.36
C SER A 102 14.61 11.87 -10.48
N THR A 103 15.43 10.88 -10.11
CA THR A 103 16.26 10.13 -11.06
C THR A 103 16.00 8.64 -10.92
N LEU A 104 16.16 7.90 -12.04
CA LEU A 104 16.03 6.45 -12.07
C LEU A 104 17.40 5.80 -12.20
N GLU A 105 17.58 4.74 -11.42
CA GLU A 105 18.73 3.86 -11.48
C GLU A 105 18.24 2.41 -11.67
N VAL A 106 18.85 1.66 -12.58
CA VAL A 106 18.51 0.26 -12.82
C VAL A 106 19.72 -0.61 -12.53
N LYS A 107 19.50 -1.66 -11.75
CA LYS A 107 20.48 -2.72 -11.52
C LYS A 107 19.91 -4.05 -11.96
N SER A 108 20.63 -4.75 -12.81
CA SER A 108 20.32 -6.12 -13.23
C SER A 108 21.04 -7.14 -12.34
N LYS A 109 20.71 -8.42 -12.52
CA LYS A 109 21.32 -9.52 -11.77
C LYS A 109 21.12 -9.36 -10.26
N ILE A 110 19.90 -9.21 -9.86
CA ILE A 110 19.47 -9.11 -8.46
C ILE A 110 18.89 -10.46 -8.04
N CYS A 111 19.24 -10.88 -6.84
CA CYS A 111 18.65 -12.03 -6.17
C CYS A 111 17.97 -11.63 -4.86
N ILE A 112 16.99 -12.43 -4.46
CA ILE A 112 16.29 -12.32 -3.18
C ILE A 112 16.42 -13.66 -2.46
N VAL A 113 16.87 -13.61 -1.22
CA VAL A 113 16.91 -14.76 -0.31
C VAL A 113 15.95 -14.47 0.84
N ILE A 114 14.92 -15.30 0.98
CA ILE A 114 13.96 -15.25 2.08
C ILE A 114 14.35 -16.32 3.10
N ALA A 115 14.59 -15.91 4.34
CA ALA A 115 14.99 -16.77 5.43
C ALA A 115 13.98 -16.71 6.59
N LYS A 116 14.00 -17.71 7.46
CA LYS A 116 13.25 -17.71 8.71
C LYS A 116 13.66 -16.53 9.58
N ASN A 117 12.70 -15.92 10.27
CA ASN A 117 12.99 -14.85 11.21
C ASN A 117 13.64 -15.44 12.49
N ASP A 118 14.95 -15.53 12.47
CA ASP A 118 15.77 -16.03 13.58
C ASP A 118 16.97 -15.10 13.78
N TRP A 119 17.32 -14.83 15.04
CA TRP A 119 18.46 -13.98 15.39
C TRP A 119 19.80 -14.53 14.89
N ILE A 120 19.89 -15.85 14.74
CA ILE A 120 21.09 -16.54 14.22
C ILE A 120 21.35 -16.10 12.78
N VAL A 121 20.29 -15.95 11.97
CA VAL A 121 20.40 -15.49 10.59
C VAL A 121 20.99 -14.08 10.52
N LEU A 122 20.48 -13.14 11.34
CA LEU A 122 21.01 -11.76 11.36
C LEU A 122 22.46 -11.72 11.81
N ARG A 123 22.80 -12.47 12.86
CA ARG A 123 24.18 -12.58 13.36
C ARG A 123 25.12 -13.10 12.27
N ASN A 124 24.73 -14.15 11.57
CA ASN A 124 25.56 -14.78 10.55
C ASN A 124 25.75 -13.90 9.31
N LEU A 125 24.81 -12.99 9.04
CA LEU A 125 24.90 -12.03 7.93
C LEU A 125 25.89 -10.88 8.20
N GLU A 126 26.34 -10.65 9.43
CA GLU A 126 27.17 -9.48 9.80
C GLU A 126 28.42 -9.35 8.89
N GLU A 127 29.19 -10.40 8.73
CA GLU A 127 30.40 -10.36 7.90
C GLU A 127 30.11 -10.24 6.40
N VAL A 128 28.98 -10.82 5.95
CA VAL A 128 28.52 -10.70 4.57
C VAL A 128 28.12 -9.25 4.28
N VAL A 129 27.41 -8.60 5.20
CA VAL A 129 27.02 -7.19 5.09
C VAL A 129 28.25 -6.30 4.97
N LYS A 130 29.24 -6.48 5.84
CA LYS A 130 30.52 -5.72 5.79
C LYS A 130 31.20 -5.85 4.42
N LYS A 131 31.26 -7.07 3.88
CA LYS A 131 31.87 -7.35 2.58
C LYS A 131 31.11 -6.67 1.44
N ILE A 132 29.77 -6.82 1.38
CA ILE A 132 28.94 -6.26 0.32
C ILE A 132 29.00 -4.72 0.32
N LEU A 133 28.95 -4.12 1.52
CA LEU A 133 29.07 -2.66 1.67
C LEU A 133 30.44 -2.14 1.24
N ALA A 134 31.54 -2.88 1.54
CA ALA A 134 32.87 -2.52 1.09
C ALA A 134 33.00 -2.52 -0.43
N GLU A 135 32.26 -3.40 -1.12
CA GLU A 135 32.19 -3.49 -2.59
C GLU A 135 31.20 -2.46 -3.19
N LYS A 136 30.50 -1.70 -2.38
CA LYS A 136 29.45 -0.74 -2.80
C LYS A 136 28.36 -1.40 -3.65
N SER A 137 28.10 -2.67 -3.44
CA SER A 137 27.03 -3.43 -4.10
C SER A 137 25.69 -3.16 -3.46
N ALA A 138 24.61 -3.44 -4.21
CA ALA A 138 23.25 -3.33 -3.68
C ALA A 138 23.04 -4.32 -2.52
N LEU A 139 22.47 -3.85 -1.44
CA LEU A 139 22.11 -4.67 -0.29
C LEU A 139 20.92 -4.03 0.45
N GLN A 140 19.84 -4.78 0.56
CA GLN A 140 18.72 -4.47 1.43
C GLN A 140 18.44 -5.67 2.33
N ILE A 141 18.24 -5.44 3.62
CA ILE A 141 17.84 -6.46 4.59
C ILE A 141 16.60 -5.98 5.29
N ILE A 142 15.51 -6.73 5.14
CA ILE A 142 14.21 -6.38 5.71
C ILE A 142 13.80 -7.52 6.64
N GLN A 143 13.56 -7.17 7.90
CA GLN A 143 13.02 -8.09 8.88
C GLN A 143 11.52 -7.83 9.05
N SER A 144 10.72 -8.86 8.86
CA SER A 144 9.30 -8.88 9.19
C SER A 144 9.03 -9.81 10.37
N SER A 145 7.78 -9.92 10.81
CA SER A 145 7.37 -10.85 11.86
C SER A 145 7.67 -12.31 11.52
N ASN A 146 7.64 -12.69 10.24
CA ASN A 146 7.71 -14.08 9.81
C ASN A 146 9.00 -14.44 9.06
N ALA A 147 9.71 -13.46 8.50
CA ALA A 147 10.84 -13.70 7.62
C ALA A 147 11.88 -12.59 7.67
N ILE A 148 13.08 -12.91 7.22
CA ILE A 148 14.13 -11.98 6.87
C ILE A 148 14.33 -12.08 5.35
N THR A 149 14.19 -10.96 4.66
CA THR A 149 14.42 -10.85 3.21
C THR A 149 15.76 -10.16 2.99
N VAL A 150 16.65 -10.79 2.24
CA VAL A 150 17.94 -10.23 1.83
C VAL A 150 17.92 -10.07 0.32
N MET A 151 18.08 -8.83 -0.17
CA MET A 151 18.20 -8.52 -1.60
C MET A 151 19.61 -8.06 -1.87
N SER A 152 20.24 -8.59 -2.93
CA SER A 152 21.58 -8.20 -3.34
C SER A 152 21.84 -8.59 -4.80
N GLU A 153 23.04 -8.27 -5.30
CA GLU A 153 23.47 -8.74 -6.61
C GLU A 153 23.74 -10.24 -6.60
N ASP A 154 23.43 -10.94 -7.70
CA ASP A 154 23.58 -12.42 -7.85
C ASP A 154 24.97 -12.93 -7.47
N LYS A 155 26.03 -12.15 -7.72
CA LYS A 155 27.41 -12.53 -7.37
C LYS A 155 27.62 -12.81 -5.88
N HIS A 156 26.75 -12.25 -5.01
CA HIS A 156 26.81 -12.44 -3.57
C HIS A 156 25.96 -13.61 -3.07
N LEU A 157 25.10 -14.16 -3.92
CA LEU A 157 24.17 -15.23 -3.56
C LEU A 157 24.85 -16.42 -2.86
N PRO A 158 25.97 -16.98 -3.38
CA PRO A 158 26.62 -18.12 -2.71
C PRO A 158 27.12 -17.79 -1.29
N THR A 159 27.59 -16.53 -1.11
CA THR A 159 28.09 -16.08 0.20
C THR A 159 26.94 -15.88 1.17
N ILE A 160 25.82 -15.30 0.73
CA ILE A 160 24.60 -15.08 1.52
C ILE A 160 24.01 -16.44 1.93
N GLN A 161 23.85 -17.39 0.99
CA GLN A 161 23.35 -18.73 1.25
C GLN A 161 24.19 -19.46 2.30
N LYS A 162 25.51 -19.44 2.16
CA LYS A 162 26.42 -20.07 3.09
C LYS A 162 26.31 -19.46 4.50
N ALA A 163 26.15 -18.16 4.61
CA ALA A 163 26.02 -17.48 5.90
C ALA A 163 24.69 -17.79 6.57
N ILE A 164 23.59 -17.77 5.82
CA ILE A 164 22.25 -18.08 6.35
C ILE A 164 22.15 -19.56 6.75
N GLY A 165 22.65 -20.46 5.90
CA GLY A 165 22.53 -21.91 6.02
C GLY A 165 21.18 -22.44 5.52
N ASP A 166 21.23 -23.58 4.80
CA ASP A 166 20.09 -24.13 4.05
C ASP A 166 18.86 -24.39 4.94
N SER A 167 19.06 -24.76 6.21
CA SER A 167 17.94 -25.01 7.15
C SER A 167 17.10 -23.78 7.50
N TYR A 168 17.64 -22.59 7.31
CA TYR A 168 16.96 -21.31 7.55
C TYR A 168 16.39 -20.72 6.27
N ILE A 169 16.85 -21.13 5.10
CA ILE A 169 16.37 -20.60 3.81
C ILE A 169 14.95 -21.11 3.55
N VAL A 170 14.04 -20.19 3.25
CA VAL A 170 12.65 -20.47 2.88
C VAL A 170 12.50 -20.47 1.37
N ARG A 171 13.09 -19.48 0.70
CA ARG A 171 12.99 -19.30 -0.74
C ARG A 171 14.14 -18.46 -1.28
N ILE A 172 14.55 -18.76 -2.51
CA ILE A 172 15.48 -17.95 -3.30
C ILE A 172 14.78 -17.58 -4.60
N ARG A 173 15.00 -16.35 -5.04
CA ARG A 173 14.60 -15.86 -6.37
C ARG A 173 15.80 -15.21 -7.02
N GLU A 174 16.02 -15.54 -8.27
CA GLU A 174 17.10 -15.04 -9.13
C GLU A 174 16.49 -14.44 -10.39
N GLU A 175 17.32 -13.96 -11.28
CA GLU A 175 16.92 -13.33 -12.55
C GLU A 175 15.99 -12.11 -12.36
N LEU A 176 16.27 -11.33 -11.32
CA LEU A 176 15.53 -10.12 -10.99
C LEU A 176 16.32 -8.87 -11.40
N ALA A 177 15.60 -7.75 -11.43
CA ALA A 177 16.19 -6.43 -11.60
C ALA A 177 15.60 -5.46 -10.59
N GLU A 178 16.41 -4.53 -10.11
CA GLU A 178 16.05 -3.44 -9.22
C GLU A 178 15.91 -2.14 -10.01
N ILE A 179 14.86 -1.42 -9.79
CA ILE A 179 14.67 -0.04 -10.25
C ILE A 179 14.56 0.83 -9.02
N THR A 180 15.52 1.74 -8.85
CA THR A 180 15.50 2.71 -7.74
C THR A 180 15.12 4.08 -8.27
N LEU A 181 14.03 4.62 -7.75
CA LEU A 181 13.61 6.01 -7.92
C LEU A 181 14.17 6.83 -6.76
N LYS A 182 15.11 7.72 -7.05
CA LYS A 182 15.71 8.64 -6.07
C LYS A 182 15.02 10.00 -6.18
N SER A 183 14.30 10.37 -5.16
CA SER A 183 13.46 11.58 -5.14
C SER A 183 14.04 12.63 -4.19
N PRO A 184 13.68 13.92 -4.35
CA PRO A 184 13.94 14.94 -3.33
C PRO A 184 13.26 14.61 -2.00
N THR A 185 13.81 15.12 -0.89
CA THR A 185 13.30 14.86 0.47
C THR A 185 11.82 15.22 0.67
N LYS A 186 11.32 16.18 -0.09
CA LYS A 186 9.89 16.56 -0.06
C LYS A 186 8.93 15.41 -0.40
N ILE A 187 9.42 14.29 -0.95
CA ILE A 187 8.59 13.10 -1.24
C ILE A 187 7.96 12.50 0.02
N GLU A 188 8.63 12.64 1.18
CA GLU A 188 8.15 12.09 2.45
C GLU A 188 6.87 12.74 2.94
N ASP A 189 6.63 14.01 2.57
CA ASP A 189 5.47 14.81 2.99
C ASP A 189 4.29 14.73 1.99
N ILE A 190 4.45 14.03 0.87
CA ILE A 190 3.41 13.98 -0.18
C ILE A 190 2.64 12.67 -0.10
N PRO A 191 1.38 12.69 0.39
CA PRO A 191 0.57 11.49 0.48
C PRO A 191 0.30 10.87 -0.88
N GLY A 192 0.40 9.53 -0.96
CA GLY A 192 0.02 8.79 -2.16
C GLY A 192 1.12 8.62 -3.20
N SER A 193 2.33 9.15 -3.01
CA SER A 193 3.45 9.04 -3.96
C SER A 193 3.77 7.59 -4.32
N PHE A 194 3.88 6.72 -3.31
CA PHE A 194 4.12 5.29 -3.50
C PHE A 194 2.93 4.60 -4.21
N ALA A 195 1.70 4.93 -3.80
CA ALA A 195 0.49 4.36 -4.41
C ALA A 195 0.35 4.76 -5.89
N TYR A 196 0.67 6.02 -6.22
CA TYR A 196 0.63 6.53 -7.58
C TYR A 196 1.54 5.73 -8.51
N ILE A 197 2.82 5.60 -8.14
CA ILE A 197 3.81 4.95 -9.00
C ILE A 197 3.59 3.43 -9.08
N SER A 198 3.26 2.77 -7.97
CA SER A 198 2.94 1.34 -7.96
C SER A 198 1.64 1.04 -8.70
N GLY A 199 0.65 1.94 -8.64
CA GLY A 199 -0.58 1.86 -9.42
C GLY A 199 -0.34 1.88 -10.92
N ILE A 200 0.48 2.82 -11.40
CA ILE A 200 0.83 2.89 -12.83
C ILE A 200 1.55 1.63 -13.30
N LEU A 201 2.48 1.08 -12.52
CA LEU A 201 3.13 -0.18 -12.86
C LEU A 201 2.11 -1.33 -12.95
N ALA A 202 1.20 -1.43 -11.98
CA ALA A 202 0.16 -2.45 -11.95
C ALA A 202 -0.82 -2.33 -13.14
N GLU A 203 -1.25 -1.12 -13.51
CA GLU A 203 -2.12 -0.86 -14.67
C GLU A 203 -1.46 -1.27 -15.99
N ASN A 204 -0.13 -1.24 -16.06
CA ASN A 204 0.65 -1.72 -17.20
C ASN A 204 1.04 -3.21 -17.08
N GLY A 205 0.44 -3.96 -16.16
CA GLY A 205 0.63 -5.39 -16.01
C GLY A 205 1.98 -5.80 -15.39
N ILE A 206 2.70 -4.86 -14.76
CA ILE A 206 3.98 -5.14 -14.14
C ILE A 206 3.76 -5.59 -12.70
N ASN A 207 4.14 -6.83 -12.42
CA ASN A 207 4.14 -7.37 -11.08
C ASN A 207 5.40 -6.96 -10.32
N LEU A 208 5.22 -6.44 -9.10
CA LEU A 208 6.31 -6.12 -8.20
C LEU A 208 6.64 -7.35 -7.35
N VAL A 209 7.87 -7.83 -7.45
CA VAL A 209 8.38 -8.94 -6.63
C VAL A 209 8.61 -8.48 -5.20
N GLU A 210 9.24 -7.31 -5.07
CA GLU A 210 9.42 -6.57 -3.81
C GLU A 210 9.30 -5.08 -4.08
N ALA A 211 8.90 -4.33 -3.06
CA ALA A 211 8.84 -2.88 -3.12
C ALA A 211 9.18 -2.29 -1.75
N VAL A 212 10.13 -1.39 -1.73
CA VAL A 212 10.63 -0.76 -0.51
C VAL A 212 10.67 0.75 -0.69
N SER A 213 10.14 1.48 0.26
CA SER A 213 10.33 2.94 0.34
C SER A 213 11.18 3.24 1.56
N CYS A 214 12.33 3.86 1.35
CA CYS A 214 13.29 4.16 2.40
C CYS A 214 13.85 5.55 2.19
N TYR A 215 13.46 6.49 3.07
CA TYR A 215 13.83 7.91 2.96
C TYR A 215 13.43 8.48 1.59
N THR A 216 14.41 8.87 0.76
CA THR A 216 14.18 9.42 -0.58
C THR A 216 14.11 8.36 -1.68
N ASP A 217 14.49 7.13 -1.37
CA ASP A 217 14.60 6.05 -2.34
C ASP A 217 13.35 5.17 -2.33
N THR A 218 12.74 5.03 -3.50
CA THR A 218 11.70 4.01 -3.73
C THR A 218 12.28 2.94 -4.63
N ILE A 219 12.36 1.73 -4.11
CA ILE A 219 13.00 0.58 -4.76
C ILE A 219 11.92 -0.40 -5.20
N PHE A 220 11.91 -0.75 -6.47
CA PHE A 220 11.06 -1.78 -7.05
C PHE A 220 11.91 -2.92 -7.57
N VAL A 221 11.59 -4.14 -7.19
CA VAL A 221 12.20 -5.34 -7.76
C VAL A 221 11.17 -6.03 -8.64
N VAL A 222 11.56 -6.29 -9.87
CA VAL A 222 10.73 -6.90 -10.91
C VAL A 222 11.47 -8.07 -11.56
N GLU A 223 10.75 -8.91 -12.30
CA GLU A 223 11.36 -9.92 -13.16
C GLU A 223 12.21 -9.23 -14.22
N LYS A 224 13.32 -9.86 -14.60
CA LYS A 224 14.30 -9.34 -15.54
C LYS A 224 13.73 -8.99 -16.91
N ASP A 225 12.77 -9.77 -17.38
CA ASP A 225 12.15 -9.62 -18.71
C ASP A 225 11.26 -8.39 -18.84
N VAL A 226 10.69 -7.90 -17.72
CA VAL A 226 9.81 -6.71 -17.71
C VAL A 226 10.51 -5.40 -17.29
N VAL A 227 11.81 -5.47 -16.90
CA VAL A 227 12.52 -4.30 -16.35
C VAL A 227 12.58 -3.12 -17.32
N MET A 228 12.82 -3.36 -18.61
CA MET A 228 12.91 -2.29 -19.61
C MET A 228 11.55 -1.65 -19.86
N HIS A 229 10.45 -2.43 -19.76
CA HIS A 229 9.11 -1.89 -19.86
C HIS A 229 8.77 -1.02 -18.65
N ALA A 230 9.07 -1.51 -17.44
CA ALA A 230 8.92 -0.75 -16.21
C ALA A 230 9.72 0.55 -16.24
N PHE A 231 11.00 0.48 -16.65
CA PHE A 231 11.85 1.66 -16.75
C PHE A 231 11.28 2.71 -17.73
N LYS A 232 10.80 2.29 -18.90
CA LYS A 232 10.19 3.20 -19.89
C LYS A 232 8.96 3.92 -19.32
N ILE A 233 8.10 3.21 -18.60
CA ILE A 233 6.91 3.80 -17.95
C ILE A 233 7.35 4.84 -16.92
N LEU A 234 8.29 4.51 -16.06
CA LEU A 234 8.76 5.41 -15.01
C LEU A 234 9.48 6.64 -15.59
N SER A 235 10.32 6.46 -16.63
CA SER A 235 10.98 7.56 -17.34
C SER A 235 9.97 8.53 -17.93
N SER A 236 8.88 8.04 -18.55
CA SER A 236 7.88 8.91 -19.15
C SER A 236 7.16 9.82 -18.12
N ILE A 237 7.05 9.38 -16.87
CA ILE A 237 6.51 10.19 -15.77
C ILE A 237 7.49 11.30 -15.39
N ILE A 238 8.77 10.96 -15.28
CA ILE A 238 9.84 11.90 -14.91
C ILE A 238 10.04 12.94 -16.01
N GLU A 239 10.08 12.51 -17.27
CA GLU A 239 10.30 13.38 -18.42
C GLU A 239 9.05 14.19 -18.79
N GLY A 240 7.88 13.82 -18.29
CA GLY A 240 6.62 14.56 -18.53
C GLY A 240 6.03 14.36 -19.91
N GLU A 241 6.45 13.32 -20.64
CA GLU A 241 6.02 13.08 -22.03
C GLU A 241 4.53 12.79 -22.21
N ASN A 242 3.82 12.39 -21.16
CA ASN A 242 2.42 11.96 -21.18
C ASN A 242 1.41 12.98 -20.64
N GLN A 243 1.80 14.25 -20.41
CA GLN A 243 0.82 15.28 -20.02
C GLN A 243 0.56 16.25 -21.14
N PRO A 244 -0.73 16.53 -21.48
CA PRO A 244 -1.06 17.69 -22.28
C PRO A 244 -0.51 18.93 -21.58
N ALA A 245 0.18 19.78 -22.32
CA ALA A 245 0.71 21.05 -21.81
C ALA A 245 -0.38 21.76 -20.98
N PRO A 246 -0.03 22.39 -19.84
CA PRO A 246 -1.00 23.12 -19.05
C PRO A 246 -1.66 24.15 -19.95
N THR A 247 -2.96 24.01 -20.18
CA THR A 247 -3.75 25.00 -20.88
C THR A 247 -3.61 26.30 -20.11
N ARG A 248 -2.80 27.24 -20.62
CA ARG A 248 -2.81 28.61 -20.15
C ARG A 248 -4.26 29.06 -20.23
N ARG A 249 -4.89 29.30 -19.08
CA ARG A 249 -6.15 30.02 -19.04
C ARG A 249 -5.89 31.38 -19.70
N ALA A 250 -6.30 31.52 -20.94
CA ALA A 250 -6.46 32.83 -21.56
C ALA A 250 -7.63 33.49 -20.84
N GLY A 251 -7.37 34.60 -20.18
CA GLY A 251 -8.45 35.41 -19.65
C GLY A 251 -8.11 36.11 -18.33
N GLU A 252 -7.43 37.20 -18.43
CA GLU A 252 -7.78 38.49 -17.81
C GLU A 252 -7.71 39.56 -18.88
#